data_b39fc2bd6996ca8f51dd74078a44b222
#
_entry.id   b39fc2bd6996ca8f51dd74078a44b222
#
_cell.length_a   1.000
_cell.length_b   1.000
_cell.length_c   1.000
_cell.angle_alpha   90.00
_cell.angle_beta   90.00
_cell.angle_gamma   90.00
#
_symmetry.space_group_name_H-M   'P 1'
#
loop_
_entity.id
_entity.type
_entity.pdbx_description
1 polymer ?
#
loop_
_entity_poly.entity_id
_entity_poly.type
_entity_poly.pdbx_seq_one_letter_code
_entity_poly.pdbx_strand_id
1 'polypeptide(L)' 'MKDAYSLILTAIEGGTYRPGDRLVESELAERFGVSRTPVREALQRLETQAMLVRDGRSLIVASLDHNQLAELYTVR' A
#
# COMPACT_ATOMS: atom_id res chain seq x y z
N MET A 1 20.69 -3.44 -3.66
CA MET A 1 19.93 -2.23 -4.05
C MET A 1 18.44 -2.48 -3.88
N LYS A 2 17.75 -1.56 -3.23
CA LYS A 2 16.33 -1.73 -2.97
C LYS A 2 15.50 -1.15 -4.11
N ASP A 3 14.51 -1.90 -4.55
CA ASP A 3 13.60 -1.41 -5.56
C ASP A 3 12.41 -0.71 -4.90
N ALA A 4 11.53 -0.14 -5.72
CA ALA A 4 10.40 0.62 -5.19
C ALA A 4 9.50 -0.25 -4.30
N TYR A 5 9.30 -1.49 -4.68
CA TYR A 5 8.48 -2.40 -3.89
C TYR A 5 9.02 -2.56 -2.48
N SER A 6 10.32 -2.85 -2.36
CA SER A 6 10.94 -3.02 -1.05
C SER A 6 10.89 -1.75 -0.22
N LEU A 7 11.12 -0.61 -0.86
CA LEU A 7 11.10 0.68 -0.16
C LEU A 7 9.70 0.97 0.40
N ILE A 8 8.69 0.78 -0.42
CA ILE A 8 7.31 1.04 0.00
C ILE A 8 6.88 0.04 1.08
N LEU A 9 7.18 -1.22 0.86
CA LEU A 9 6.82 -2.25 1.83
C LEU A 9 7.48 -1.98 3.19
N THR A 10 8.75 -1.64 3.19
CA THR A 10 9.46 -1.31 4.42
C THR A 10 8.82 -0.12 5.12
N ALA A 11 8.41 0.88 4.35
CA ALA A 11 7.78 2.05 4.93
C ALA A 11 6.44 1.71 5.57
N ILE A 12 5.68 0.81 4.96
CA ILE A 12 4.41 0.37 5.52
C ILE A 12 4.64 -0.43 6.81
N GLU A 13 5.54 -1.38 6.74
CA GLU A 13 5.82 -2.24 7.89
C GLU A 13 6.46 -1.48 9.03
N GLY A 14 7.26 -0.48 8.71
CA GLY A 14 7.95 0.32 9.71
C GLY A 14 7.09 1.40 10.34
N GLY A 15 5.86 1.57 9.87
CA GLY A 15 4.95 2.55 10.44
C GLY A 15 5.05 3.94 9.84
N THR A 16 5.85 4.13 8.79
CA THR A 16 5.90 5.40 8.08
C THR A 16 4.54 5.70 7.47
N TYR A 17 3.91 4.66 6.92
CA TYR A 17 2.52 4.74 6.45
C TYR A 17 1.67 3.86 7.34
N ARG A 18 0.62 4.42 7.88
CA ARG A 18 -0.27 3.71 8.80
C ARG A 18 -1.51 3.20 8.08
N PRO A 19 -2.21 2.23 8.67
CA PRO A 19 -3.48 1.80 8.10
C PRO A 19 -4.42 2.99 7.89
N GLY A 20 -5.00 3.07 6.70
CA GLY A 20 -5.85 4.17 6.33
C GLY A 20 -5.15 5.30 5.61
N ASP A 21 -3.83 5.32 5.62
CA ASP A 21 -3.08 6.34 4.90
C ASP A 21 -3.20 6.12 3.40
N ARG A 22 -3.30 7.22 2.67
CA ARG A 22 -3.41 7.19 1.22
C ARG A 22 -2.02 7.26 0.59
N LEU A 23 -1.77 6.38 -0.37
CA LEU A 23 -0.52 6.36 -1.10
C LEU A 23 -0.76 6.88 -2.50
N VAL A 24 0.03 7.89 -2.88
CA VAL A 24 -0.08 8.52 -4.19
C VAL A 24 1.20 8.25 -4.95
N GLU A 25 1.04 7.79 -6.20
CA GLU A 25 2.15 7.38 -7.05
C GLU A 25 3.22 8.46 -7.18
N SER A 26 2.79 9.69 -7.48
CA SER A 26 3.75 10.79 -7.68
C SER A 26 4.49 11.15 -6.40
N GLU A 27 3.79 11.10 -5.28
CA GLU A 27 4.41 11.42 -3.99
C GLU A 27 5.45 10.37 -3.62
N LEU A 28 5.15 9.11 -3.87
CA LEU A 28 6.10 8.04 -3.57
C LEU A 28 7.32 8.10 -4.46
N ALA A 29 7.11 8.39 -5.74
CA ALA A 29 8.21 8.52 -6.67
C ALA A 29 9.16 9.63 -6.23
N GLU A 30 8.61 10.74 -5.81
CA GLU A 30 9.41 11.86 -5.35
C GLU A 30 10.12 11.54 -4.03
N ARG A 31 9.38 10.94 -3.10
CA ARG A 31 9.92 10.62 -1.78
C ARG A 31 11.11 9.67 -1.86
N PHE A 32 11.02 8.67 -2.71
CA PHE A 32 12.06 7.64 -2.79
C PHE A 32 13.05 7.91 -3.92
N GLY A 33 12.85 8.98 -4.69
CA GLY A 33 13.78 9.32 -5.76
C GLY A 33 13.78 8.31 -6.89
N VAL A 34 12.61 7.76 -7.22
CA VAL A 34 12.49 6.77 -8.30
C VAL A 34 11.43 7.23 -9.29
N SER A 35 11.38 6.55 -10.45
CA SER A 35 10.37 6.84 -11.46
C SER A 35 9.00 6.37 -11.01
N ARG A 36 7.95 6.87 -11.66
CA ARG A 36 6.59 6.44 -11.34
C ARG A 36 6.31 5.00 -11.76
N THR A 37 6.94 4.55 -12.85
CA THR A 37 6.66 3.19 -13.34
C THR A 37 6.96 2.12 -12.31
N PRO A 38 8.14 2.06 -11.68
CA PRO A 38 8.37 1.06 -10.64
C PRO A 38 7.48 1.26 -9.43
N VAL A 39 7.11 2.50 -9.12
CA VAL A 39 6.19 2.76 -8.02
C VAL A 39 4.82 2.16 -8.33
N ARG A 40 4.33 2.38 -9.55
CA ARG A 40 3.03 1.85 -9.95
C ARG A 40 3.01 0.33 -9.86
N GLU A 41 4.05 -0.31 -10.35
CA GLU A 41 4.15 -1.77 -10.31
C GLU A 41 4.19 -2.28 -8.89
N ALA A 42 4.93 -1.58 -8.03
CA ALA A 42 5.01 -1.95 -6.63
C ALA A 42 3.64 -1.84 -5.95
N LEU A 43 2.92 -0.76 -6.22
CA LEU A 43 1.60 -0.57 -5.65
C LEU A 43 0.62 -1.64 -6.12
N GLN A 44 0.70 -2.03 -7.39
CA GLN A 44 -0.15 -3.09 -7.91
C GLN A 44 0.12 -4.42 -7.22
N ARG A 45 1.39 -4.72 -6.97
CA ARG A 45 1.75 -5.94 -6.26
C ARG A 45 1.23 -5.93 -4.83
N LEU A 46 1.36 -4.80 -4.15
CA LEU A 46 0.87 -4.69 -2.79
C LEU A 46 -0.65 -4.78 -2.73
N GLU A 47 -1.33 -4.24 -3.73
CA GLU A 47 -2.77 -4.35 -3.82
C GLU A 47 -3.18 -5.82 -4.00
N THR A 48 -2.47 -6.53 -4.87
CA THR A 48 -2.72 -7.94 -5.10
C THR A 48 -2.53 -8.77 -3.83
N GLN A 49 -1.59 -8.36 -3.00
CA GLN A 49 -1.31 -9.04 -1.74
C GLN A 49 -2.25 -8.59 -0.61
N ALA A 50 -3.20 -7.75 -0.93
CA ALA A 50 -4.17 -7.22 0.04
C ALA A 50 -3.54 -6.35 1.12
N MET A 51 -2.35 -5.84 0.88
CA MET A 51 -1.73 -4.87 1.77
C MET A 51 -2.22 -3.46 1.49
N LEU A 52 -2.76 -3.24 0.30
CA LEU A 52 -3.37 -1.98 -0.07
C LEU A 52 -4.76 -2.25 -0.63
N VAL A 53 -5.68 -1.32 -0.41
CA VAL A 53 -7.02 -1.39 -0.99
C VAL A 53 -7.22 -0.16 -1.86
N ARG A 54 -7.91 -0.37 -2.98
CA ARG A 54 -8.17 0.71 -3.90
C ARG A 54 -9.38 1.51 -3.46
N ASP A 55 -9.21 2.81 -3.44
CA ASP A 55 -10.29 3.74 -3.10
C ASP A 55 -10.30 4.84 -4.14
N GLY A 56 -11.17 4.69 -5.15
CA GLY A 56 -11.18 5.61 -6.26
C GLY A 56 -9.91 5.55 -7.06
N ARG A 57 -9.18 6.65 -7.12
CA ARG A 57 -7.92 6.72 -7.86
C ARG A 57 -6.72 6.50 -6.98
N SER A 58 -6.93 6.28 -5.71
CA SER A 58 -5.84 6.16 -4.76
C SER A 58 -5.83 4.78 -4.14
N LEU A 59 -4.71 4.43 -3.54
CA LEU A 59 -4.57 3.21 -2.77
C LEU A 59 -4.39 3.59 -1.31
N ILE A 60 -5.00 2.82 -0.44
CA ILE A 60 -4.97 3.07 1.00
C ILE A 60 -4.37 1.86 1.68
N VAL A 61 -3.55 2.10 2.69
CA VAL A 61 -2.94 1.02 3.46
C VAL A 61 -4.05 0.24 4.17
N ALA A 62 -4.11 -1.07 3.92
CA ALA A 62 -5.14 -1.91 4.51
C ALA A 62 -4.90 -2.07 6.00
N SER A 63 -5.99 -2.19 6.74
CA SER A 63 -5.93 -2.39 8.17
C SER A 63 -6.22 -3.86 8.49
N LEU A 64 -5.41 -4.44 9.36
CA LEU A 64 -5.66 -5.79 9.81
C LEU A 64 -6.99 -5.88 10.55
N ASP A 65 -7.31 -4.88 11.34
CA ASP A 65 -8.57 -4.84 12.06
C ASP A 65 -9.74 -4.83 11.09
N HIS A 66 -9.60 -4.07 10.02
CA HIS A 66 -10.63 -4.02 9.00
C HIS A 66 -10.83 -5.38 8.36
N ASN A 67 -9.74 -6.05 8.05
CA ASN A 67 -9.81 -7.39 7.46
C ASN A 67 -10.49 -8.37 8.39
N GLN A 68 -10.16 -8.31 9.66
CA GLN A 68 -10.78 -9.20 10.65
C GLN A 68 -12.26 -8.96 10.76
N LEU A 69 -12.68 -7.71 10.74
CA LEU A 69 -14.08 -7.38 10.78
C LEU A 69 -14.82 -7.90 9.56
N ALA A 70 -14.20 -7.77 8.40
CA ALA A 70 -14.79 -8.26 7.17
C ALA A 70 -14.97 -9.78 7.23
N GLU A 71 -13.99 -10.47 7.76
CA GLU A 71 -14.07 -11.91 7.89
C GLU A 71 -15.19 -12.32 8.82
N LEU A 72 -15.35 -11.61 9.92
CA LEU A 72 -16.43 -11.90 10.86
C LEU A 72 -17.78 -11.73 10.21
N TYR A 73 -17.96 -10.70 9.44
CA TYR A 73 -19.21 -10.50 8.73
C TYR A 73 -19.45 -11.58 7.70
N THR A 74 -18.39 -11.99 7.04
CA THR A 74 -18.50 -13.01 6.01
C THR A 74 -18.96 -14.33 6.59
N VAL A 75 -18.51 -14.66 7.78
CA VAL A 75 -18.83 -15.91 8.42
C VAL A 75 -20.31 -15.98 8.80
N ARG A 76 -20.90 -14.84 9.02
CA ARG A 76 -22.32 -14.80 9.35
C ARG A 76 -23.19 -14.98 8.14
#